data_60518768a51cefd29b9559dc4e2f4681
#
_entry.id   60518768a51cefd29b9559dc4e2f4681
#
_cell.length_a   1.000
_cell.length_b   1.000
_cell.length_c   1.000
_cell.angle_alpha   90.00
_cell.angle_beta   90.00
_cell.angle_gamma   90.00
#
_symmetry.space_group_name_H-M   'P 1'
#
loop_
_entity.id
_entity.type
_entity.pdbx_description
1 polymer ?
#
loop_
_entity_poly.entity_id
_entity_poly.type
_entity_poly.pdbx_seq_one_letter_code
_entity_poly.pdbx_strand_id
1 'polypeptide(L)'
;MNGLRHRMAAVAAALSVAMMSAASEPETEILRPVTAAYTVEAGSSHIADTYLSPIRYAGWSAGFGYGRMQAMKFSPERWVMALDARLTAERALNRVGNATMWYWGVEARWAMMRRVRPLAGLTVGLGVGPGLKAGCLYSQRNGNNPASAKVALTVDLSAYAAWNIRVGRLPVTLCYRPVVPLTGVFFAPDYGELYYEIYLGNHSGLARMAWWGNYFVLDHSLTADLHFGNTSLRIGYSGQVLSTKASDITSRMIRHCAVIGVSGEWLSVSPRKKISPKARMIHAL
;
A
#
# COMPACT_ATOMS: atom_id res chain seq x y z
N MET A 1 40.47 -7.68 58.76
CA MET A 1 39.29 -7.15 57.97
C MET A 1 39.66 -6.14 56.89
N ASN A 2 40.81 -5.53 56.89
CA ASN A 2 41.15 -4.51 55.84
C ASN A 2 41.61 -5.08 54.49
N GLY A 3 42.19 -6.31 54.44
CA GLY A 3 42.65 -6.89 53.17
C GLY A 3 41.54 -7.32 52.20
N LEU A 4 40.37 -7.68 52.72
CA LEU A 4 39.22 -8.09 51.87
C LEU A 4 38.54 -6.91 51.19
N ARG A 5 38.47 -5.75 51.87
CA ARG A 5 37.92 -4.49 51.31
C ARG A 5 38.77 -3.96 50.18
N HIS A 6 40.11 -4.02 50.27
CA HIS A 6 40.98 -3.60 49.17
C HIS A 6 40.92 -4.51 47.95
N ARG A 7 40.75 -5.82 48.17
CA ARG A 7 40.57 -6.78 47.05
C ARG A 7 39.21 -6.60 46.33
N MET A 8 38.15 -6.33 47.08
CA MET A 8 36.83 -6.05 46.47
C MET A 8 36.80 -4.72 45.72
N ALA A 9 37.47 -3.67 46.23
CA ALA A 9 37.61 -2.41 45.54
C ALA A 9 38.43 -2.53 44.24
N ALA A 10 39.50 -3.32 44.24
CA ALA A 10 40.31 -3.56 43.04
C ALA A 10 39.54 -4.37 41.95
N VAL A 11 38.71 -5.35 42.36
CA VAL A 11 37.87 -6.12 41.44
C VAL A 11 36.75 -5.24 40.87
N ALA A 12 36.13 -4.39 41.68
CA ALA A 12 35.10 -3.44 41.21
C ALA A 12 35.68 -2.40 40.25
N ALA A 13 36.90 -1.91 40.53
CA ALA A 13 37.58 -0.98 39.62
C ALA A 13 38.03 -1.67 38.31
N ALA A 14 38.45 -2.91 38.36
CA ALA A 14 38.80 -3.69 37.16
C ALA A 14 37.55 -4.02 36.30
N LEU A 15 36.41 -4.33 36.93
CA LEU A 15 35.14 -4.52 36.22
C LEU A 15 34.61 -3.21 35.58
N SER A 16 34.74 -2.07 36.27
CA SER A 16 34.34 -0.78 35.71
C SER A 16 35.25 -0.33 34.57
N VAL A 17 36.55 -0.60 34.61
CA VAL A 17 37.47 -0.35 33.50
C VAL A 17 37.24 -1.30 32.34
N ALA A 18 36.92 -2.58 32.60
CA ALA A 18 36.56 -3.52 31.55
C ALA A 18 35.21 -3.18 30.88
N MET A 19 34.25 -2.58 31.61
CA MET A 19 33.02 -2.07 31.04
C MET A 19 33.21 -0.76 30.25
N MET A 20 34.21 0.06 30.57
CA MET A 20 34.54 1.28 29.83
C MET A 20 35.46 1.04 28.64
N SER A 21 36.12 -0.09 28.52
CA SER A 21 37.00 -0.44 27.39
C SER A 21 36.32 -1.30 26.33
N ALA A 22 35.01 -1.61 26.46
CA ALA A 22 34.19 -1.94 25.32
C ALA A 22 34.04 -0.66 24.50
N ALA A 23 35.12 -0.22 23.83
CA ALA A 23 35.08 0.76 22.79
C ALA A 23 34.06 0.20 21.79
N SER A 24 32.85 0.79 21.78
CA SER A 24 31.87 0.50 20.75
C SER A 24 32.58 0.68 19.42
N GLU A 25 32.79 -0.41 18.68
CA GLU A 25 33.19 -0.28 17.28
C GLU A 25 32.28 0.79 16.67
N PRO A 26 32.80 1.74 15.90
CA PRO A 26 31.99 2.81 15.35
C PRO A 26 30.85 2.17 14.56
N GLU A 27 29.65 2.20 15.14
CA GLU A 27 28.46 1.59 14.56
C GLU A 27 28.33 2.14 13.15
N THR A 28 28.47 1.29 12.15
CA THR A 28 28.43 1.70 10.75
C THR A 28 27.10 2.39 10.50
N GLU A 29 27.12 3.68 10.27
CA GLU A 29 25.90 4.46 10.05
C GLU A 29 25.15 3.94 8.84
N ILE A 30 23.93 3.44 9.06
CA ILE A 30 23.07 2.91 7.99
C ILE A 30 22.14 4.01 7.51
N LEU A 31 22.32 4.43 6.26
CA LEU A 31 21.47 5.36 5.57
C LEU A 31 20.38 4.58 4.81
N ARG A 32 19.12 4.99 4.98
CA ARG A 32 17.95 4.33 4.41
C ARG A 32 17.16 5.32 3.57
N PRO A 33 17.49 5.47 2.28
CA PRO A 33 16.73 6.35 1.41
C PRO A 33 15.28 5.91 1.29
N VAL A 34 14.42 6.88 1.06
CA VAL A 34 13.01 6.69 0.76
C VAL A 34 12.84 6.67 -0.75
N THR A 35 12.36 5.59 -1.29
CA THR A 35 11.86 5.54 -2.67
C THR A 35 10.41 5.96 -2.66
N ALA A 36 10.06 7.07 -3.33
CA ALA A 36 8.68 7.51 -3.44
C ALA A 36 8.29 7.76 -4.90
N ALA A 37 7.00 7.63 -5.18
CA ALA A 37 6.43 7.87 -6.50
C ALA A 37 5.08 8.57 -6.40
N TYR A 38 4.84 9.48 -7.33
CA TYR A 38 3.56 10.13 -7.59
C TYR A 38 3.09 9.72 -8.97
N THR A 39 1.87 9.22 -9.06
CA THR A 39 1.32 8.67 -10.31
C THR A 39 -0.05 9.24 -10.62
N VAL A 40 -0.33 9.40 -11.91
CA VAL A 40 -1.66 9.62 -12.45
C VAL A 40 -2.07 8.35 -13.18
N GLU A 41 -3.30 7.93 -12.98
CA GLU A 41 -3.88 6.73 -13.56
C GLU A 41 -5.08 7.13 -14.42
N ALA A 42 -5.22 6.53 -15.60
CA ALA A 42 -6.37 6.73 -16.48
C ALA A 42 -6.68 5.45 -17.24
N GLY A 43 -7.98 5.13 -17.37
CA GLY A 43 -8.36 3.91 -18.04
C GLY A 43 -9.85 3.60 -18.01
N SER A 44 -10.20 2.31 -18.00
CA SER A 44 -11.58 1.83 -18.03
C SER A 44 -12.08 1.39 -16.66
N SER A 45 -13.38 1.54 -16.45
CA SER A 45 -14.11 1.06 -15.28
C SER A 45 -15.33 0.27 -15.72
N HIS A 46 -15.58 -0.85 -15.01
CA HIS A 46 -16.77 -1.67 -15.11
C HIS A 46 -17.39 -1.83 -13.73
N ILE A 47 -18.65 -1.43 -13.59
CA ILE A 47 -19.36 -1.41 -12.31
C ILE A 47 -20.65 -2.22 -12.43
N ALA A 48 -20.87 -3.13 -11.50
CA ALA A 48 -22.13 -3.84 -11.30
C ALA A 48 -22.42 -3.87 -9.81
N ASP A 49 -23.51 -3.28 -9.37
CA ASP A 49 -23.89 -3.19 -7.97
C ASP A 49 -25.40 -3.38 -7.84
N THR A 50 -25.81 -4.54 -7.33
CA THR A 50 -27.22 -4.94 -7.26
C THR A 50 -28.03 -4.15 -6.23
N TYR A 51 -27.37 -3.45 -5.31
CA TYR A 51 -28.04 -2.51 -4.40
C TYR A 51 -28.56 -1.27 -5.13
N LEU A 52 -27.78 -0.76 -6.08
CA LEU A 52 -28.14 0.45 -6.84
C LEU A 52 -28.87 0.13 -8.14
N SER A 53 -28.49 -0.95 -8.82
CA SER A 53 -29.01 -1.28 -10.14
C SER A 53 -28.69 -2.72 -10.54
N PRO A 54 -29.63 -3.47 -11.12
CA PRO A 54 -29.41 -4.85 -11.58
C PRO A 54 -28.56 -4.94 -12.86
N ILE A 55 -28.28 -3.82 -13.53
CA ILE A 55 -27.56 -3.78 -14.82
C ILE A 55 -26.09 -3.40 -14.63
N ARG A 56 -25.29 -3.66 -15.66
CA ARG A 56 -23.87 -3.34 -15.69
C ARG A 56 -23.63 -1.97 -16.32
N TYR A 57 -22.61 -1.30 -15.81
CA TYR A 57 -22.14 0.00 -16.28
C TYR A 57 -20.68 -0.11 -16.70
N ALA A 58 -20.30 0.61 -17.75
CA ALA A 58 -18.93 0.69 -18.25
C ALA A 58 -18.56 2.14 -18.58
N GLY A 59 -17.33 2.50 -18.35
CA GLY A 59 -16.89 3.87 -18.59
C GLY A 59 -15.41 4.07 -18.30
N TRP A 60 -15.06 5.27 -17.84
CA TRP A 60 -13.69 5.64 -17.55
C TRP A 60 -13.39 5.68 -16.04
N SER A 61 -12.13 5.49 -15.74
CA SER A 61 -11.55 5.68 -14.41
C SER A 61 -10.36 6.63 -14.50
N ALA A 62 -10.23 7.51 -13.51
CA ALA A 62 -9.06 8.34 -13.31
C ALA A 62 -8.62 8.25 -11.84
N GLY A 63 -7.32 8.36 -11.58
CA GLY A 63 -6.79 8.28 -10.24
C GLY A 63 -5.50 9.04 -10.05
N PHE A 64 -5.19 9.30 -8.79
CA PHE A 64 -3.91 9.83 -8.34
C PHE A 64 -3.36 8.88 -7.27
N GLY A 65 -2.11 8.45 -7.44
CA GLY A 65 -1.43 7.52 -6.54
C GLY A 65 -0.19 8.15 -5.92
N TYR A 66 0.03 7.80 -4.66
CA TYR A 66 1.27 8.01 -3.94
C TYR A 66 1.76 6.67 -3.42
N GLY A 67 3.02 6.34 -3.70
CA GLY A 67 3.67 5.15 -3.18
C GLY A 67 5.00 5.52 -2.51
N ARG A 68 5.30 4.89 -1.38
CA ARG A 68 6.55 5.06 -0.65
C ARG A 68 7.08 3.72 -0.18
N MET A 69 8.36 3.46 -0.39
CA MET A 69 9.07 2.29 0.16
C MET A 69 10.33 2.73 0.88
N GLN A 70 10.65 2.07 1.99
CA GLN A 70 11.85 2.34 2.78
C GLN A 70 12.28 1.11 3.54
N ALA A 71 13.59 0.87 3.63
CA ALA A 71 14.15 -0.16 4.50
C ALA A 71 13.83 0.13 5.97
N MET A 72 13.45 -0.88 6.76
CA MET A 72 13.10 -0.73 8.18
C MET A 72 14.33 -0.36 9.02
N LYS A 73 14.11 0.23 10.21
CA LYS A 73 15.21 0.55 11.15
C LYS A 73 15.88 -0.71 11.68
N PHE A 74 15.07 -1.72 12.03
CA PHE A 74 15.58 -3.02 12.43
C PHE A 74 15.82 -3.90 11.20
N SER A 75 16.94 -4.58 11.12
CA SER A 75 17.31 -5.46 9.99
C SER A 75 17.02 -4.86 8.61
N PRO A 76 17.57 -3.69 8.28
CA PRO A 76 17.21 -2.96 7.05
C PRO A 76 17.54 -3.71 5.76
N GLU A 77 18.39 -4.72 5.82
CA GLU A 77 18.70 -5.59 4.67
C GLU A 77 17.57 -6.58 4.36
N ARG A 78 16.78 -6.95 5.37
CA ARG A 78 15.75 -7.99 5.27
C ARG A 78 14.34 -7.45 5.26
N TRP A 79 14.09 -6.27 5.86
CA TRP A 79 12.76 -5.75 6.06
C TRP A 79 12.56 -4.39 5.40
N VAL A 80 11.44 -4.26 4.69
CA VAL A 80 11.02 -3.06 3.98
C VAL A 80 9.59 -2.74 4.38
N MET A 81 9.29 -1.47 4.59
CA MET A 81 7.92 -0.98 4.66
C MET A 81 7.50 -0.37 3.33
N ALA A 82 6.24 -0.53 2.98
CA ALA A 82 5.57 0.19 1.91
C ALA A 82 4.37 0.95 2.48
N LEU A 83 4.13 2.13 1.95
CA LEU A 83 2.92 2.93 2.18
C LEU A 83 2.39 3.35 0.82
N ASP A 84 1.13 3.04 0.56
CA ASP A 84 0.45 3.40 -0.67
C ASP A 84 -0.84 4.15 -0.34
N ALA A 85 -1.10 5.21 -1.07
CA ALA A 85 -2.35 5.95 -1.01
C ALA A 85 -2.85 6.19 -2.44
N ARG A 86 -4.17 6.10 -2.66
CA ARG A 86 -4.80 6.30 -3.96
C ARG A 86 -6.11 7.05 -3.82
N LEU A 87 -6.33 8.01 -4.69
CA LEU A 87 -7.61 8.66 -4.94
C LEU A 87 -8.14 8.18 -6.29
N THR A 88 -9.42 7.85 -6.36
CA THR A 88 -10.04 7.33 -7.59
C THR A 88 -11.35 8.03 -7.84
N ALA A 89 -11.61 8.38 -9.11
CA ALA A 89 -12.89 8.86 -9.62
C ALA A 89 -13.25 8.06 -10.88
N GLU A 90 -14.49 7.55 -10.92
CA GLU A 90 -14.97 6.74 -12.03
C GLU A 90 -16.36 7.25 -12.48
N ARG A 91 -16.59 7.21 -13.77
CA ARG A 91 -17.89 7.45 -14.37
C ARG A 91 -18.21 6.35 -15.35
N ALA A 92 -19.29 5.66 -15.12
CA ALA A 92 -19.74 4.55 -15.96
C ALA A 92 -21.19 4.76 -16.42
N LEU A 93 -21.48 4.37 -17.65
CA LEU A 93 -22.79 4.45 -18.29
C LEU A 93 -23.34 3.03 -18.49
N ASN A 94 -24.64 2.89 -18.42
CA ASN A 94 -25.29 1.65 -18.84
C ASN A 94 -25.20 1.50 -20.37
N ARG A 95 -25.53 0.31 -20.89
CA ARG A 95 -25.40 -0.02 -22.32
C ARG A 95 -26.19 0.93 -23.24
N VAL A 96 -27.30 1.45 -22.76
CA VAL A 96 -28.19 2.36 -23.54
C VAL A 96 -27.74 3.82 -23.43
N GLY A 97 -26.86 4.16 -22.50
CA GLY A 97 -26.35 5.51 -22.30
C GLY A 97 -27.27 6.47 -21.54
N ASN A 98 -28.40 5.96 -21.00
CA ASN A 98 -29.43 6.79 -20.34
C ASN A 98 -29.35 6.75 -18.79
N ALA A 99 -28.37 6.08 -18.21
CA ALA A 99 -28.11 6.04 -16.77
C ALA A 99 -26.61 6.09 -16.49
N THR A 100 -26.24 6.89 -15.51
CA THR A 100 -24.85 7.09 -15.10
C THR A 100 -24.65 6.61 -13.67
N MET A 101 -23.52 5.95 -13.42
CA MET A 101 -23.03 5.60 -12.10
C MET A 101 -21.68 6.26 -11.90
N TRP A 102 -21.49 6.90 -10.75
CA TRP A 102 -20.26 7.55 -10.33
C TRP A 102 -19.65 6.80 -9.16
N TYR A 103 -18.34 6.73 -9.11
CA TYR A 103 -17.59 6.26 -7.94
C TYR A 103 -16.51 7.25 -7.57
N TRP A 104 -16.38 7.53 -6.28
CA TRP A 104 -15.24 8.23 -5.69
C TRP A 104 -14.72 7.39 -4.54
N GLY A 105 -13.40 7.22 -4.49
CA GLY A 105 -12.78 6.39 -3.48
C GLY A 105 -11.40 6.87 -3.07
N VAL A 106 -11.08 6.57 -1.82
CA VAL A 106 -9.77 6.74 -1.19
C VAL A 106 -9.32 5.38 -0.70
N GLU A 107 -8.09 5.03 -0.97
CA GLU A 107 -7.44 3.83 -0.47
C GLU A 107 -6.12 4.21 0.18
N ALA A 108 -5.83 3.59 1.32
CA ALA A 108 -4.54 3.70 1.99
C ALA A 108 -4.10 2.31 2.47
N ARG A 109 -2.84 1.97 2.28
CA ARG A 109 -2.26 0.70 2.72
C ARG A 109 -0.88 0.93 3.30
N TRP A 110 -0.60 0.21 4.35
CA TRP A 110 0.75 0.08 4.88
C TRP A 110 1.08 -1.41 4.94
N ALA A 111 2.30 -1.78 4.58
CA ALA A 111 2.75 -3.16 4.65
C ALA A 111 4.18 -3.23 5.15
N MET A 112 4.46 -4.21 5.99
CA MET A 112 5.80 -4.61 6.36
C MET A 112 6.12 -5.92 5.65
N MET A 113 7.20 -5.91 4.83
CA MET A 113 7.53 -7.01 3.94
C MET A 113 8.96 -7.50 4.21
N ARG A 114 9.11 -8.80 4.29
CA ARG A 114 10.42 -9.45 4.26
C ARG A 114 10.89 -9.56 2.81
N ARG A 115 12.10 -9.10 2.53
CA ARG A 115 12.70 -9.15 1.21
C ARG A 115 13.83 -10.15 1.11
N VAL A 116 13.98 -10.70 -0.09
CA VAL A 116 15.07 -11.59 -0.50
C VAL A 116 15.57 -11.16 -1.87
N ARG A 117 16.82 -11.48 -2.18
CA ARG A 117 17.46 -11.24 -3.48
C ARG A 117 17.84 -12.56 -4.10
N PRO A 118 16.92 -13.25 -4.81
CA PRO A 118 17.19 -14.59 -5.35
C PRO A 118 18.18 -14.57 -6.52
N LEU A 119 18.25 -13.47 -7.27
CA LEU A 119 19.12 -13.29 -8.43
C LEU A 119 19.72 -11.89 -8.42
N ALA A 120 20.82 -11.69 -9.16
CA ALA A 120 21.41 -10.38 -9.37
C ALA A 120 20.38 -9.41 -10.00
N GLY A 121 20.20 -8.26 -9.37
CA GLY A 121 19.23 -7.25 -9.79
C GLY A 121 17.77 -7.54 -9.48
N LEU A 122 17.39 -8.75 -9.03
CA LEU A 122 16.02 -9.10 -8.65
C LEU A 122 15.85 -9.06 -7.14
N THR A 123 14.91 -8.24 -6.67
CA THR A 123 14.47 -8.16 -5.27
C THR A 123 13.00 -8.57 -5.19
N VAL A 124 12.69 -9.52 -4.32
CA VAL A 124 11.31 -9.99 -4.08
C VAL A 124 10.97 -9.76 -2.61
N GLY A 125 9.77 -9.28 -2.34
CA GLY A 125 9.28 -9.08 -0.99
C GLY A 125 7.87 -9.62 -0.81
N LEU A 126 7.59 -10.14 0.40
CA LEU A 126 6.29 -10.61 0.82
C LEU A 126 6.02 -10.19 2.26
N GLY A 127 4.84 -9.72 2.53
CA GLY A 127 4.45 -9.28 3.87
C GLY A 127 2.99 -8.95 4.01
N VAL A 128 2.65 -8.40 5.17
CA VAL A 128 1.26 -8.09 5.53
C VAL A 128 1.18 -6.71 6.16
N GLY A 129 -0.02 -6.16 6.16
CA GLY A 129 -0.31 -4.91 6.84
C GLY A 129 -1.75 -4.45 6.69
N PRO A 130 -2.16 -3.39 7.38
CA PRO A 130 -3.50 -2.84 7.29
C PRO A 130 -3.76 -2.17 5.94
N GLY A 131 -4.98 -2.35 5.46
CA GLY A 131 -5.58 -1.66 4.33
C GLY A 131 -6.87 -0.96 4.72
N LEU A 132 -7.05 0.25 4.23
CA LEU A 132 -8.27 1.03 4.35
C LEU A 132 -8.79 1.35 2.96
N LYS A 133 -10.06 1.11 2.73
CA LYS A 133 -10.79 1.55 1.55
C LYS A 133 -12.03 2.30 2.00
N ALA A 134 -12.25 3.50 1.47
CA ALA A 134 -13.46 4.27 1.67
C ALA A 134 -13.89 4.88 0.35
N GLY A 135 -15.15 4.67 -0.03
CA GLY A 135 -15.68 5.20 -1.28
C GLY A 135 -17.21 5.22 -1.29
N CYS A 136 -17.74 5.85 -2.31
CA CYS A 136 -19.16 5.95 -2.54
C CYS A 136 -19.48 5.72 -4.02
N LEU A 137 -20.38 4.79 -4.28
CA LEU A 137 -21.07 4.65 -5.55
C LEU A 137 -22.35 5.49 -5.52
N TYR A 138 -22.58 6.24 -6.58
CA TYR A 138 -23.77 7.08 -6.74
C TYR A 138 -24.43 6.80 -8.07
N SER A 139 -25.73 6.45 -8.03
CA SER A 139 -26.57 6.21 -9.21
C SER A 139 -27.57 7.33 -9.37
N GLN A 140 -27.45 8.12 -10.44
CA GLN A 140 -28.38 9.24 -10.73
C GLN A 140 -29.82 8.79 -10.97
N ARG A 141 -30.02 7.53 -11.36
CA ARG A 141 -31.34 7.01 -11.71
C ARG A 141 -32.11 6.45 -10.52
N ASN A 142 -31.44 6.12 -9.43
CA ASN A 142 -32.07 5.59 -8.22
C ASN A 142 -32.50 6.75 -7.32
N GLY A 143 -33.78 7.15 -7.41
CA GLY A 143 -34.30 8.29 -6.65
C GLY A 143 -34.52 8.01 -5.15
N ASN A 144 -34.72 6.75 -4.78
CA ASN A 144 -35.01 6.39 -3.40
C ASN A 144 -33.74 6.17 -2.56
N ASN A 145 -32.73 5.53 -3.13
CA ASN A 145 -31.48 5.21 -2.44
C ASN A 145 -30.30 5.33 -3.41
N PRO A 146 -29.88 6.56 -3.76
CA PRO A 146 -28.95 6.79 -4.88
C PRO A 146 -27.49 6.44 -4.56
N ALA A 147 -27.13 6.24 -3.29
CA ALA A 147 -25.77 6.05 -2.85
C ALA A 147 -25.52 4.65 -2.26
N SER A 148 -24.31 4.13 -2.44
CA SER A 148 -23.82 2.91 -1.80
C SER A 148 -22.40 3.13 -1.29
N ALA A 149 -22.22 3.10 0.03
CA ALA A 149 -20.90 3.23 0.64
C ALA A 149 -20.08 1.97 0.43
N LYS A 150 -18.80 2.13 0.12
CA LYS A 150 -17.82 1.07 -0.05
C LYS A 150 -16.69 1.30 0.94
N VAL A 151 -16.87 0.81 2.17
CA VAL A 151 -15.91 1.00 3.26
C VAL A 151 -15.42 -0.36 3.73
N ALA A 152 -14.11 -0.51 3.86
CA ALA A 152 -13.49 -1.71 4.40
C ALA A 152 -12.20 -1.37 5.15
N LEU A 153 -11.95 -2.12 6.22
CA LEU A 153 -10.68 -2.16 6.94
C LEU A 153 -10.19 -3.61 6.89
N THR A 154 -9.03 -3.82 6.31
CA THR A 154 -8.51 -5.16 6.01
C THR A 154 -7.09 -5.37 6.54
N VAL A 155 -6.71 -6.61 6.66
CA VAL A 155 -5.32 -7.05 6.75
C VAL A 155 -4.96 -7.62 5.37
N ASP A 156 -4.07 -6.95 4.67
CA ASP A 156 -3.71 -7.26 3.30
C ASP A 156 -2.40 -8.04 3.23
N LEU A 157 -2.36 -9.08 2.39
CA LEU A 157 -1.14 -9.70 1.91
C LEU A 157 -0.60 -8.87 0.75
N SER A 158 0.63 -8.38 0.89
CA SER A 158 1.31 -7.57 -0.11
C SER A 158 2.58 -8.24 -0.57
N ALA A 159 2.82 -8.26 -1.87
CA ALA A 159 4.07 -8.73 -2.44
C ALA A 159 4.63 -7.73 -3.45
N TYR A 160 5.92 -7.83 -3.74
CA TYR A 160 6.53 -7.16 -4.87
C TYR A 160 7.67 -7.99 -5.45
N ALA A 161 7.89 -7.79 -6.75
CA ALA A 161 9.10 -8.23 -7.46
C ALA A 161 9.65 -7.04 -8.23
N ALA A 162 10.85 -6.59 -7.88
CA ALA A 162 11.53 -5.48 -8.51
C ALA A 162 12.80 -6.00 -9.21
N TRP A 163 12.89 -5.77 -10.51
CA TRP A 163 14.00 -6.23 -11.32
C TRP A 163 14.72 -5.05 -11.96
N ASN A 164 15.97 -4.83 -11.54
CA ASN A 164 16.85 -3.82 -12.08
C ASN A 164 17.55 -4.36 -13.33
N ILE A 165 17.20 -3.81 -14.48
CA ILE A 165 17.76 -4.17 -15.78
C ILE A 165 18.39 -2.94 -16.44
N ARG A 166 19.07 -3.15 -17.55
CA ARG A 166 19.60 -2.06 -18.37
C ARG A 166 19.13 -2.25 -19.80
N VAL A 167 18.45 -1.25 -20.34
CA VAL A 167 18.01 -1.21 -21.74
C VAL A 167 18.91 -0.24 -22.50
N GLY A 168 19.89 -0.79 -23.20
CA GLY A 168 20.97 0.00 -23.79
C GLY A 168 21.80 0.71 -22.69
N ARG A 169 21.75 2.04 -22.66
CA ARG A 169 22.42 2.86 -21.63
C ARG A 169 21.52 3.28 -20.49
N LEU A 170 20.21 3.04 -20.60
CA LEU A 170 19.23 3.48 -19.63
C LEU A 170 19.02 2.40 -18.56
N PRO A 171 19.25 2.69 -17.27
CA PRO A 171 18.83 1.82 -16.18
C PRO A 171 17.30 1.85 -16.05
N VAL A 172 16.69 0.68 -15.85
CA VAL A 172 15.24 0.52 -15.73
C VAL A 172 14.95 -0.43 -14.57
N THR A 173 14.01 -0.07 -13.71
CA THR A 173 13.46 -0.96 -12.69
C THR A 173 12.06 -1.41 -13.09
N LEU A 174 11.89 -2.69 -13.40
CA LEU A 174 10.57 -3.30 -13.58
C LEU A 174 10.05 -3.72 -12.22
N CYS A 175 8.81 -3.34 -11.87
CA CYS A 175 8.22 -3.67 -10.58
C CYS A 175 6.79 -4.19 -10.75
N TYR A 176 6.53 -5.40 -10.26
CA TYR A 176 5.19 -5.98 -10.14
C TYR A 176 4.79 -6.04 -8.68
N ARG A 177 3.58 -5.55 -8.36
CA ARG A 177 3.08 -5.44 -6.97
C ARG A 177 1.63 -5.93 -6.89
N PRO A 178 1.35 -7.17 -6.50
CA PRO A 178 0.02 -7.66 -6.17
C PRO A 178 -0.29 -7.44 -4.69
N VAL A 179 -1.58 -7.16 -4.39
CA VAL A 179 -2.13 -7.05 -3.05
C VAL A 179 -3.50 -7.73 -3.00
N VAL A 180 -3.72 -8.55 -1.97
CA VAL A 180 -5.00 -9.23 -1.72
C VAL A 180 -5.34 -9.16 -0.23
N PRO A 181 -6.59 -8.92 0.17
CA PRO A 181 -7.00 -8.98 1.56
C PRO A 181 -6.98 -10.44 2.05
N LEU A 182 -6.50 -10.65 3.27
CA LEU A 182 -6.60 -11.94 3.97
C LEU A 182 -7.90 -12.01 4.78
N THR A 183 -8.19 -10.94 5.52
CA THR A 183 -9.36 -10.80 6.37
C THR A 183 -9.60 -9.33 6.68
N GLY A 184 -10.70 -9.03 7.36
CA GLY A 184 -11.02 -7.67 7.79
C GLY A 184 -12.50 -7.51 8.11
N VAL A 185 -12.96 -6.27 8.03
CA VAL A 185 -14.37 -5.91 8.15
C VAL A 185 -14.75 -4.97 7.00
N PHE A 186 -15.94 -5.12 6.47
CA PHE A 186 -16.45 -4.23 5.45
C PHE A 186 -17.90 -3.85 5.73
N PHE A 187 -18.29 -2.68 5.26
CA PHE A 187 -19.64 -2.17 5.35
C PHE A 187 -20.50 -2.79 4.25
N ALA A 188 -21.62 -3.39 4.64
CA ALA A 188 -22.62 -3.91 3.72
C ALA A 188 -24.01 -3.86 4.37
N PRO A 189 -24.92 -2.98 3.91
CA PRO A 189 -26.31 -2.98 4.36
C PRO A 189 -27.02 -4.25 3.90
N ASP A 190 -28.16 -4.55 4.50
CA ASP A 190 -29.04 -5.63 4.06
C ASP A 190 -29.82 -5.22 2.80
N TYR A 191 -30.30 -6.21 2.04
CA TYR A 191 -31.11 -5.96 0.86
C TYR A 191 -32.42 -5.25 1.26
N GLY A 192 -32.67 -4.10 0.62
CA GLY A 192 -33.82 -3.25 0.95
C GLY A 192 -33.64 -2.29 2.11
N GLU A 193 -32.54 -2.40 2.86
CA GLU A 193 -32.23 -1.46 3.94
C GLU A 193 -31.85 -0.08 3.37
N LEU A 194 -32.53 0.96 3.87
CA LEU A 194 -32.31 2.33 3.44
C LEU A 194 -31.25 3.02 4.33
N TYR A 195 -30.42 3.87 3.77
CA TYR A 195 -29.51 4.70 4.58
C TYR A 195 -30.26 5.60 5.57
N TYR A 196 -31.52 5.92 5.32
CA TYR A 196 -32.37 6.63 6.26
C TYR A 196 -32.66 5.81 7.55
N GLU A 197 -32.89 4.51 7.42
CA GLU A 197 -33.07 3.59 8.55
C GLU A 197 -31.79 3.47 9.38
N ILE A 198 -30.63 3.40 8.70
CA ILE A 198 -29.32 3.44 9.35
C ILE A 198 -29.13 4.75 10.12
N TYR A 199 -29.50 5.87 9.52
CA TYR A 199 -29.46 7.18 10.18
C TYR A 199 -30.38 7.24 11.42
N LEU A 200 -31.52 6.56 11.41
CA LEU A 200 -32.46 6.47 12.56
C LEU A 200 -31.98 5.47 13.62
N GLY A 201 -30.84 4.81 13.47
CA GLY A 201 -30.22 3.95 14.50
C GLY A 201 -30.30 2.45 14.22
N ASN A 202 -30.72 2.02 13.04
CA ASN A 202 -30.60 0.61 12.66
C ASN A 202 -29.16 0.33 12.20
N HIS A 203 -28.30 -0.09 13.14
CA HIS A 203 -26.90 -0.39 12.87
C HIS A 203 -26.59 -1.91 12.88
N SER A 204 -27.62 -2.74 13.03
CA SER A 204 -27.44 -4.19 13.11
C SER A 204 -26.96 -4.76 11.78
N GLY A 205 -25.92 -5.58 11.84
CA GLY A 205 -25.41 -6.31 10.66
C GLY A 205 -24.65 -5.52 9.62
N LEU A 206 -24.46 -4.21 9.78
CA LEU A 206 -23.77 -3.34 8.81
C LEU A 206 -22.29 -3.63 8.66
N ALA A 207 -21.62 -4.06 9.72
CA ALA A 207 -20.21 -4.46 9.71
C ALA A 207 -20.10 -5.97 9.55
N ARG A 208 -19.55 -6.42 8.44
CA ARG A 208 -19.41 -7.84 8.12
C ARG A 208 -17.95 -8.23 8.09
N MET A 209 -17.66 -9.41 8.63
CA MET A 209 -16.31 -9.99 8.52
C MET A 209 -15.97 -10.27 7.06
N ALA A 210 -14.82 -9.80 6.61
CA ALA A 210 -14.33 -9.98 5.25
C ALA A 210 -13.48 -11.27 5.15
N TRP A 211 -13.77 -12.08 4.15
CA TRP A 211 -13.01 -13.26 3.74
C TRP A 211 -13.20 -13.46 2.23
N TRP A 212 -12.36 -14.24 1.57
CA TRP A 212 -12.34 -14.34 0.10
C TRP A 212 -13.66 -14.78 -0.55
N GLY A 213 -14.56 -15.43 0.19
CA GLY A 213 -15.88 -15.83 -0.30
C GLY A 213 -16.90 -14.69 -0.36
N ASN A 214 -16.75 -13.64 0.46
CA ASN A 214 -17.69 -12.52 0.52
C ASN A 214 -17.07 -11.15 0.24
N TYR A 215 -15.75 -11.01 0.39
CA TYR A 215 -15.00 -9.79 0.09
C TYR A 215 -13.66 -10.17 -0.56
N PHE A 216 -13.57 -10.02 -1.85
CA PHE A 216 -12.36 -10.29 -2.62
C PHE A 216 -11.89 -9.02 -3.33
N VAL A 217 -10.63 -8.67 -3.14
CA VAL A 217 -9.94 -7.62 -3.89
C VAL A 217 -8.64 -8.21 -4.44
N LEU A 218 -8.40 -8.01 -5.72
CA LEU A 218 -7.08 -8.15 -6.31
C LEU A 218 -6.68 -6.78 -6.83
N ASP A 219 -5.73 -6.14 -6.16
CA ASP A 219 -5.09 -4.91 -6.63
C ASP A 219 -3.70 -5.28 -7.12
N HIS A 220 -3.35 -4.88 -8.33
CA HIS A 220 -2.02 -5.17 -8.85
C HIS A 220 -1.52 -4.08 -9.78
N SER A 221 -0.22 -3.89 -9.81
CA SER A 221 0.43 -2.94 -10.70
C SER A 221 1.69 -3.55 -11.31
N LEU A 222 1.94 -3.23 -12.57
CA LEU A 222 3.18 -3.52 -13.28
C LEU A 222 3.73 -2.20 -13.79
N THR A 223 4.88 -1.77 -13.28
CA THR A 223 5.48 -0.47 -13.62
C THR A 223 6.92 -0.63 -14.07
N ALA A 224 7.37 0.29 -14.91
CA ALA A 224 8.76 0.48 -15.30
C ALA A 224 9.20 1.89 -14.89
N ASP A 225 10.22 1.97 -14.06
CA ASP A 225 10.89 3.22 -13.70
C ASP A 225 12.10 3.41 -14.60
N LEU A 226 12.04 4.40 -15.47
CA LEU A 226 13.13 4.79 -16.38
C LEU A 226 13.98 5.83 -15.65
N HIS A 227 15.23 5.48 -15.30
CA HIS A 227 16.07 6.31 -14.43
C HIS A 227 16.88 7.34 -15.21
N PHE A 228 16.66 8.63 -14.88
CA PHE A 228 17.38 9.78 -15.41
C PHE A 228 18.09 10.51 -14.27
N GLY A 229 19.22 9.96 -13.81
CA GLY A 229 19.91 10.46 -12.62
C GLY A 229 19.11 10.23 -11.33
N ASN A 230 18.77 11.28 -10.60
CA ASN A 230 18.08 11.19 -9.31
C ASN A 230 16.54 11.08 -9.44
N THR A 231 16.01 11.29 -10.63
CA THR A 231 14.57 11.24 -10.92
C THR A 231 14.30 10.18 -11.96
N SER A 232 13.15 9.53 -11.87
CA SER A 232 12.74 8.50 -12.81
C SER A 232 11.34 8.80 -13.34
N LEU A 233 11.14 8.54 -14.62
CA LEU A 233 9.82 8.49 -15.22
C LEU A 233 9.23 7.10 -14.96
N ARG A 234 8.07 7.04 -14.32
CA ARG A 234 7.30 5.82 -14.11
C ARG A 234 6.23 5.70 -15.17
N ILE A 235 6.19 4.57 -15.86
CA ILE A 235 5.13 4.18 -16.77
C ILE A 235 4.65 2.78 -16.43
N GLY A 236 3.40 2.45 -16.70
CA GLY A 236 2.93 1.09 -16.42
C GLY A 236 1.43 0.92 -16.50
N TYR A 237 0.97 -0.09 -15.80
CA TYR A 237 -0.40 -0.54 -15.72
C TYR A 237 -0.79 -0.77 -14.26
N SER A 238 -2.04 -0.42 -13.92
CA SER A 238 -2.69 -0.68 -12.64
C SER A 238 -4.04 -1.36 -12.90
N GLY A 239 -4.30 -2.47 -12.24
CA GLY A 239 -5.56 -3.21 -12.30
C GLY A 239 -6.13 -3.45 -10.92
N GLN A 240 -7.45 -3.36 -10.79
CA GLN A 240 -8.17 -3.72 -9.58
C GLN A 240 -9.44 -4.48 -9.91
N VAL A 241 -9.65 -5.59 -9.21
CA VAL A 241 -10.92 -6.32 -9.17
C VAL A 241 -11.41 -6.28 -7.74
N LEU A 242 -12.58 -5.72 -7.50
CA LEU A 242 -13.31 -5.79 -6.24
C LEU A 242 -14.57 -6.61 -6.46
N SER A 243 -14.82 -7.60 -5.61
CA SER A 243 -16.05 -8.37 -5.59
C SER A 243 -16.53 -8.52 -4.15
N THR A 244 -17.74 -8.05 -3.86
CA THR A 244 -18.37 -8.23 -2.54
C THR A 244 -19.71 -8.94 -2.68
N LYS A 245 -20.03 -9.79 -1.71
CA LYS A 245 -21.31 -10.49 -1.62
C LYS A 245 -21.78 -10.52 -0.17
N ALA A 246 -22.90 -9.87 0.10
CA ALA A 246 -23.51 -9.84 1.44
C ALA A 246 -25.02 -9.67 1.31
N SER A 247 -25.82 -10.45 2.06
CA SER A 247 -27.30 -10.33 2.12
C SER A 247 -27.95 -10.18 0.75
N ASP A 248 -27.60 -11.07 -0.21
CA ASP A 248 -28.08 -11.08 -1.60
C ASP A 248 -27.67 -9.86 -2.44
N ILE A 249 -26.92 -8.93 -1.86
CA ILE A 249 -26.28 -7.82 -2.60
C ILE A 249 -24.92 -8.29 -3.13
N THR A 250 -24.73 -8.13 -4.43
CA THR A 250 -23.45 -8.37 -5.08
C THR A 250 -22.95 -7.06 -5.69
N SER A 251 -21.72 -6.68 -5.35
CA SER A 251 -21.04 -5.57 -5.98
C SER A 251 -19.76 -6.06 -6.64
N ARG A 252 -19.56 -5.70 -7.90
CA ARG A 252 -18.34 -6.00 -8.65
C ARG A 252 -17.87 -4.75 -9.36
N MET A 253 -16.63 -4.38 -9.08
CA MET A 253 -15.95 -3.26 -9.73
C MET A 253 -14.64 -3.76 -10.31
N ILE A 254 -14.40 -3.47 -11.60
CA ILE A 254 -13.17 -3.85 -12.29
C ILE A 254 -12.60 -2.59 -12.94
N ARG A 255 -11.34 -2.34 -12.69
CA ARG A 255 -10.61 -1.19 -13.22
C ARG A 255 -9.32 -1.63 -13.91
N HIS A 256 -9.05 -1.01 -15.06
CA HIS A 256 -7.82 -1.19 -15.82
C HIS A 256 -7.31 0.19 -16.23
N CYS A 257 -6.14 0.59 -15.76
CA CYS A 257 -5.58 1.91 -15.99
C CYS A 257 -4.14 1.85 -16.51
N ALA A 258 -3.81 2.71 -17.45
CA ALA A 258 -2.44 3.11 -17.70
C ALA A 258 -1.97 4.01 -16.56
N VAL A 259 -0.70 3.92 -16.23
CA VAL A 259 -0.03 4.67 -15.16
C VAL A 259 1.09 5.48 -15.76
N ILE A 260 1.15 6.76 -15.42
CA ILE A 260 2.30 7.63 -15.68
C ILE A 260 2.61 8.41 -14.41
N GLY A 261 3.90 8.66 -14.14
CA GLY A 261 4.28 9.39 -12.94
C GLY A 261 5.76 9.66 -12.84
N VAL A 262 6.13 10.22 -11.71
CA VAL A 262 7.52 10.46 -11.36
C VAL A 262 7.87 9.68 -10.11
N SER A 263 9.06 9.09 -10.09
CA SER A 263 9.61 8.43 -8.92
C SER A 263 11.03 8.90 -8.66
N GLY A 264 11.49 8.74 -7.42
CA GLY A 264 12.84 9.11 -7.04
C GLY A 264 13.19 8.58 -5.66
N GLU A 265 14.48 8.68 -5.36
CA GLU A 265 14.99 8.36 -4.04
C GLU A 265 15.41 9.64 -3.31
N TRP A 266 14.98 9.75 -2.06
CA TRP A 266 15.32 10.87 -1.18
C TRP A 266 15.93 10.37 0.11
N LEU A 267 17.01 10.99 0.50
CA LEU A 267 17.65 10.79 1.80
C LEU A 267 17.42 12.03 2.66
N SER A 268 16.61 11.87 3.71
CA SER A 268 16.46 12.94 4.70
C SER A 268 17.61 12.87 5.70
N VAL A 269 18.52 13.81 5.63
CA VAL A 269 19.63 13.97 6.56
C VAL A 269 19.48 15.31 7.27
N SER A 270 19.62 15.31 8.60
CA SER A 270 19.64 16.57 9.35
C SER A 270 20.84 17.43 8.90
N PRO A 271 20.64 18.72 8.58
CA PRO A 271 21.73 19.59 8.14
C PRO A 271 22.90 19.71 9.14
N ARG A 272 22.64 19.40 10.42
CA ARG A 272 23.65 19.44 11.49
C ARG A 272 24.41 18.13 11.66
N LYS A 273 23.96 17.04 11.02
CA LYS A 273 24.58 15.73 11.16
C LYS A 273 25.57 15.51 10.02
N LYS A 274 26.86 15.40 10.34
CA LYS A 274 27.89 14.95 9.39
C LYS A 274 27.70 13.46 9.12
N ILE A 275 27.53 13.08 7.86
CA ILE A 275 27.48 11.69 7.44
C ILE A 275 28.89 11.09 7.58
N SER A 276 28.97 9.92 8.24
CA SER A 276 30.24 9.20 8.36
C SER A 276 30.75 8.79 6.97
N PRO A 277 32.06 8.92 6.67
CA PRO A 277 32.61 8.38 5.44
C PRO A 277 32.45 6.85 5.27
N LYS A 278 32.18 6.14 6.37
CA LYS A 278 31.89 4.70 6.39
C LYS A 278 30.39 4.39 6.37
N ALA A 279 29.51 5.40 6.13
CA ALA A 279 28.10 5.19 6.07
C ALA A 279 27.74 4.22 4.93
N ARG A 280 26.89 3.23 5.23
CA ARG A 280 26.37 2.26 4.25
C ARG A 280 24.94 2.62 3.86
N MET A 281 24.68 2.73 2.57
CA MET A 281 23.34 3.00 2.04
C MET A 281 22.62 1.69 1.75
N ILE A 282 21.37 1.55 2.22
CA ILE A 282 20.51 0.40 1.99
C ILE A 282 19.21 0.87 1.35
N HIS A 283 19.09 0.61 0.04
CA HIS A 283 17.92 0.95 -0.76
C HIS A 283 16.74 0.03 -0.46
N ALA A 284 15.51 0.48 -0.72
CA ALA A 284 14.30 -0.31 -0.53
C ALA A 284 14.10 -1.36 -1.65
N LEU A 285 14.51 -1.05 -2.88
CA LEU A 285 14.38 -1.89 -4.08
C LEU A 285 15.72 -2.41 -4.57
#